data_99463b45eabeaad7a5201bcf6fd7ac36
#
_entry.id   99463b45eabeaad7a5201bcf6fd7ac36
#
_cell.length_a   1.000
_cell.length_b   1.000
_cell.length_c   1.000
_cell.angle_alpha   90.00
_cell.angle_beta   90.00
_cell.angle_gamma   90.00
#
_symmetry.space_group_name_H-M   'P 1'
#
loop_
_entity.id
_entity.type
_entity.pdbx_description
1 polymer ?
#
loop_
_entity_poly.entity_id
_entity_poly.type
_entity_poly.pdbx_seq_one_letter_code
_entity_poly.pdbx_strand_id
1 'polypeptide(L)'
;MTRERYTWLPGLLLLLCVAFLGQAAAHELQPGSLEVRQLTSERFEVIWRAPIYYGKPHPATLQLPEHWQTVGEPSVRQFSDSALHRRVVSVPDGAIEGGVIRFIGLEGTITDVFVRFAWLNGAESTAIARPSQPYVDIDGQRSAWQVAGDYTALGVDHILSGYDHLTFVLALLLIVSGARRLLVTVTSFTLAHSITLAAATLGVMWVPGPPIEATISLSILFLASELIKVNRGQDSLTARYPWIVAFTFGLLHGFGFAGALNDIGLPQNEIALALLMFNVGVELGQLLFIAVILVLLMALRRVRSEWPAWVHQVPAYGIGGIAAFWFINRVAGF
;
A
#
# COMPACT_ATOMS: atom_id res chain seq x y z
N MET A 1 25.92 32.32 30.67
CA MET A 1 26.27 32.27 29.23
C MET A 1 26.21 30.82 28.76
N THR A 2 25.07 30.31 28.25
CA THR A 2 24.94 29.02 27.50
C THR A 2 23.53 28.85 26.94
N ARG A 3 22.89 29.92 26.41
CA ARG A 3 21.47 29.83 25.91
C ARG A 3 21.33 29.72 24.38
N GLU A 4 22.44 29.69 23.62
CA GLU A 4 22.37 29.78 22.15
C GLU A 4 22.65 28.48 21.36
N ARG A 5 22.88 27.32 21.98
CA ARG A 5 23.44 26.17 21.26
C ARG A 5 22.45 25.33 20.47
N TYR A 6 21.12 25.54 20.54
CA TYR A 6 20.15 24.64 19.88
C TYR A 6 18.91 25.34 19.28
N THR A 7 19.02 26.63 18.92
CA THR A 7 17.92 27.38 18.28
C THR A 7 17.56 26.87 16.86
N TRP A 8 18.40 26.09 16.23
CA TRP A 8 18.23 25.52 14.91
C TRP A 8 17.46 24.19 14.91
N LEU A 9 17.29 23.48 16.04
CA LEU A 9 16.60 22.21 16.13
C LEU A 9 15.08 22.28 15.78
N PRO A 10 14.33 23.32 16.20
CA PRO A 10 12.95 23.50 15.74
C PRO A 10 12.88 23.75 14.23
N GLY A 11 13.88 24.45 13.68
CA GLY A 11 14.00 24.66 12.24
C GLY A 11 14.28 23.36 11.48
N LEU A 12 15.12 22.47 12.03
CA LEU A 12 15.41 21.17 11.45
C LEU A 12 14.19 20.22 11.52
N LEU A 13 13.44 20.23 12.63
CA LEU A 13 12.17 19.49 12.76
C LEU A 13 11.11 20.04 11.80
N LEU A 14 11.02 21.35 11.65
CA LEU A 14 10.16 22.00 10.68
C LEU A 14 10.61 21.68 9.25
N LEU A 15 11.90 21.67 8.97
CA LEU A 15 12.48 21.31 7.67
C LEU A 15 12.27 19.84 7.33
N LEU A 16 12.38 18.93 8.30
CA LEU A 16 12.01 17.53 8.17
C LEU A 16 10.50 17.37 7.91
N CYS A 17 9.65 18.06 8.66
CA CYS A 17 8.21 18.08 8.37
C CYS A 17 7.91 18.65 6.97
N VAL A 18 8.60 19.73 6.56
CA VAL A 18 8.44 20.35 5.23
C VAL A 18 9.03 19.47 4.12
N ALA A 19 10.13 18.76 4.35
CA ALA A 19 10.71 17.82 3.39
C ALA A 19 9.76 16.63 3.12
N PHE A 20 8.98 16.19 4.10
CA PHE A 20 7.91 15.23 3.91
C PHE A 20 6.67 15.84 3.22
N LEU A 21 6.46 17.16 3.25
CA LEU A 21 5.37 17.83 2.55
C LEU A 21 5.57 17.89 1.03
N GLY A 22 6.81 17.75 0.54
CA GLY A 22 7.14 17.87 -0.90
C GLY A 22 6.65 16.70 -1.77
N GLN A 23 6.08 15.63 -1.19
CA GLN A 23 5.54 14.47 -1.92
C GLN A 23 4.14 14.09 -1.45
N ALA A 24 3.34 15.02 -1.00
CA ALA A 24 1.99 14.78 -0.48
C ALA A 24 0.92 14.56 -1.57
N ALA A 25 1.28 13.96 -2.70
CA ALA A 25 0.31 13.34 -3.58
C ALA A 25 0.11 11.89 -3.10
N ALA A 26 -0.71 11.71 -2.08
CA ALA A 26 -1.18 10.40 -1.66
C ALA A 26 -2.20 9.89 -2.70
N HIS A 27 -1.73 9.60 -3.92
CA HIS A 27 -2.43 8.69 -4.80
C HIS A 27 -1.96 7.31 -4.40
N GLU A 28 -2.88 6.43 -4.02
CA GLU A 28 -2.59 5.01 -3.94
C GLU A 28 -1.92 4.61 -5.26
N LEU A 29 -0.72 4.07 -5.14
CA LEU A 29 0.02 3.56 -6.28
C LEU A 29 -0.78 2.35 -6.78
N GLN A 30 -1.59 2.55 -7.82
CA GLN A 30 -2.28 1.45 -8.47
C GLN A 30 -1.22 0.56 -9.13
N PRO A 31 -1.14 -0.73 -8.76
CA PRO A 31 -0.21 -1.64 -9.40
C PRO A 31 -0.57 -1.85 -10.87
N GLY A 32 0.43 -2.17 -11.68
CA GLY A 32 0.19 -2.67 -13.03
C GLY A 32 -0.38 -4.08 -12.99
N SER A 33 -1.17 -4.49 -13.99
CA SER A 33 -1.64 -5.86 -14.09
C SER A 33 -1.44 -6.45 -15.48
N LEU A 34 -0.98 -7.69 -15.54
CA LEU A 34 -0.82 -8.48 -16.74
C LEU A 34 -1.64 -9.76 -16.62
N GLU A 35 -2.57 -9.97 -17.52
CA GLU A 35 -3.31 -11.23 -17.65
C GLU A 35 -2.87 -11.95 -18.91
N VAL A 36 -2.50 -13.22 -18.77
CA VAL A 36 -2.20 -14.15 -19.86
C VAL A 36 -3.23 -15.27 -19.83
N ARG A 37 -4.19 -15.23 -20.75
CA ARG A 37 -5.30 -16.17 -20.81
C ARG A 37 -5.15 -17.11 -21.99
N GLN A 38 -5.17 -18.40 -21.77
CA GLN A 38 -5.18 -19.40 -22.83
C GLN A 38 -6.52 -19.39 -23.58
N LEU A 39 -6.48 -19.20 -24.89
CA LEU A 39 -7.66 -19.25 -25.77
C LEU A 39 -7.80 -20.61 -26.46
N THR A 40 -6.67 -21.19 -26.90
CA THR A 40 -6.56 -22.51 -27.50
C THR A 40 -5.30 -23.19 -27.03
N SER A 41 -4.99 -24.39 -27.44
CA SER A 41 -3.73 -25.07 -27.11
C SER A 41 -2.47 -24.25 -27.41
N GLU A 42 -2.49 -23.42 -28.47
CA GLU A 42 -1.34 -22.66 -28.93
C GLU A 42 -1.53 -21.14 -28.93
N ARG A 43 -2.72 -20.64 -28.55
CA ARG A 43 -3.01 -19.21 -28.56
C ARG A 43 -3.34 -18.69 -27.19
N PHE A 44 -2.72 -17.55 -26.86
CA PHE A 44 -2.91 -16.85 -25.60
C PHE A 44 -3.30 -15.40 -25.85
N GLU A 45 -4.22 -14.90 -25.08
CA GLU A 45 -4.54 -13.47 -25.00
C GLU A 45 -3.71 -12.85 -23.90
N VAL A 46 -3.01 -11.78 -24.23
CA VAL A 46 -2.16 -11.02 -23.30
C VAL A 46 -2.77 -9.63 -23.12
N ILE A 47 -3.19 -9.33 -21.91
CA ILE A 47 -3.82 -8.08 -21.53
C ILE A 47 -2.91 -7.38 -20.52
N TRP A 48 -2.25 -6.28 -20.93
CA TRP A 48 -1.43 -5.46 -20.09
C TRP A 48 -2.17 -4.17 -19.73
N ARG A 49 -2.48 -3.96 -18.44
CA ARG A 49 -3.05 -2.75 -17.90
C ARG A 49 -1.95 -1.93 -17.23
N ALA A 50 -1.51 -0.88 -17.88
CA ALA A 50 -0.52 0.05 -17.40
C ALA A 50 -1.21 1.21 -16.69
N PRO A 51 -0.93 1.50 -15.41
CA PRO A 51 -1.53 2.64 -14.72
C PRO A 51 -1.05 3.97 -15.35
N ILE A 52 -1.88 5.01 -15.18
CA ILE A 52 -1.54 6.38 -15.60
C ILE A 52 -1.36 7.22 -14.34
N TYR A 53 -0.17 7.79 -14.19
CA TYR A 53 0.14 8.68 -13.07
C TYR A 53 0.27 10.13 -13.56
N TYR A 54 -0.50 11.04 -12.97
CA TYR A 54 -0.47 12.47 -13.34
C TYR A 54 -0.62 12.72 -14.83
N GLY A 55 -1.49 11.94 -15.49
CA GLY A 55 -1.72 12.03 -16.92
C GLY A 55 -0.57 11.49 -17.80
N LYS A 56 0.46 10.86 -17.22
CA LYS A 56 1.56 10.25 -17.95
C LYS A 56 1.42 8.72 -17.93
N PRO A 57 1.58 8.06 -19.08
CA PRO A 57 1.61 6.60 -19.15
C PRO A 57 2.72 6.02 -18.28
N HIS A 58 2.47 4.83 -17.71
CA HIS A 58 3.49 4.09 -16.98
C HIS A 58 4.70 3.80 -17.88
N PRO A 59 5.94 4.00 -17.40
CA PRO A 59 7.14 3.84 -18.24
C PRO A 59 7.44 2.39 -18.61
N ALA A 60 6.91 1.42 -17.86
CA ALA A 60 7.20 0.01 -18.14
C ALA A 60 6.54 -0.47 -19.42
N THR A 61 7.34 -1.11 -20.27
CA THR A 61 6.92 -1.78 -21.49
C THR A 61 7.04 -3.30 -21.35
N LEU A 62 6.05 -4.00 -21.90
CA LEU A 62 5.97 -5.45 -21.82
C LEU A 62 6.83 -6.10 -22.91
N GLN A 63 7.81 -6.90 -22.50
CA GLN A 63 8.59 -7.77 -23.37
C GLN A 63 8.20 -9.23 -23.12
N LEU A 64 7.63 -9.86 -24.14
CA LEU A 64 7.26 -11.28 -24.12
C LEU A 64 8.45 -12.14 -24.58
N PRO A 65 8.45 -13.45 -24.28
CA PRO A 65 9.45 -14.39 -24.80
C PRO A 65 9.54 -14.31 -26.33
N GLU A 66 10.76 -14.45 -26.89
CA GLU A 66 11.01 -14.27 -28.33
C GLU A 66 10.25 -15.24 -29.22
N HIS A 67 9.96 -16.43 -28.72
CA HIS A 67 9.21 -17.46 -29.46
C HIS A 67 7.69 -17.22 -29.49
N TRP A 68 7.17 -16.22 -28.76
CA TRP A 68 5.77 -15.84 -28.80
C TRP A 68 5.51 -14.88 -29.95
N GLN A 69 4.74 -15.33 -30.93
CA GLN A 69 4.45 -14.55 -32.12
C GLN A 69 3.10 -13.84 -31.99
N THR A 70 3.08 -12.52 -32.16
CA THR A 70 1.84 -11.73 -32.14
C THR A 70 0.98 -12.10 -33.36
N VAL A 71 -0.28 -12.45 -33.12
CA VAL A 71 -1.27 -12.80 -34.14
C VAL A 71 -2.31 -11.68 -34.21
N GLY A 72 -2.45 -11.07 -35.38
CA GLY A 72 -3.35 -9.94 -35.59
C GLY A 72 -2.79 -8.60 -35.09
N GLU A 73 -3.63 -7.57 -35.13
CA GLU A 73 -3.23 -6.22 -34.69
C GLU A 73 -3.45 -6.05 -33.18
N PRO A 74 -2.43 -5.59 -32.44
CA PRO A 74 -2.61 -5.21 -31.05
C PRO A 74 -3.58 -4.03 -30.90
N SER A 75 -4.41 -4.04 -29.88
CA SER A 75 -5.31 -2.93 -29.57
C SER A 75 -4.91 -2.25 -28.28
N VAL A 76 -5.08 -0.92 -28.24
CA VAL A 76 -4.83 -0.09 -27.07
C VAL A 76 -6.11 0.69 -26.75
N ARG A 77 -6.59 0.60 -25.52
CA ARG A 77 -7.69 1.44 -25.02
C ARG A 77 -7.15 2.28 -23.85
N GLN A 78 -7.38 3.56 -23.90
CA GLN A 78 -6.99 4.49 -22.86
C GLN A 78 -8.20 4.82 -21.99
N PHE A 79 -8.03 4.69 -20.67
CA PHE A 79 -8.97 5.09 -19.63
C PHE A 79 -8.40 6.33 -18.90
N SER A 80 -9.13 6.88 -17.97
CA SER A 80 -8.67 8.03 -17.18
C SER A 80 -7.49 7.68 -16.25
N ASP A 81 -7.44 6.43 -15.78
CA ASP A 81 -6.51 5.92 -14.77
C ASP A 81 -5.50 4.89 -15.32
N SER A 82 -5.74 4.35 -16.51
CA SER A 82 -4.94 3.25 -17.06
C SER A 82 -4.97 3.20 -18.59
N ALA A 83 -3.96 2.54 -19.17
CA ALA A 83 -3.92 2.16 -20.57
C ALA A 83 -3.97 0.62 -20.68
N LEU A 84 -4.95 0.09 -21.39
CA LEU A 84 -5.14 -1.33 -21.61
C LEU A 84 -4.58 -1.73 -22.98
N HIS A 85 -3.50 -2.52 -22.99
CA HIS A 85 -2.90 -3.09 -24.17
C HIS A 85 -3.33 -4.56 -24.31
N ARG A 86 -3.98 -4.89 -25.40
CA ARG A 86 -4.47 -6.25 -25.67
C ARG A 86 -3.85 -6.78 -26.95
N ARG A 87 -3.30 -7.99 -26.90
CA ARG A 87 -2.78 -8.71 -28.06
C ARG A 87 -3.06 -10.21 -27.93
N VAL A 88 -3.14 -10.89 -29.05
CA VAL A 88 -3.16 -12.35 -29.10
C VAL A 88 -1.80 -12.82 -29.56
N VAL A 89 -1.25 -13.83 -28.91
CA VAL A 89 0.02 -14.45 -29.27
C VAL A 89 -0.17 -15.93 -29.59
N SER A 90 0.58 -16.44 -30.55
CA SER A 90 0.73 -17.87 -30.82
C SER A 90 2.03 -18.35 -30.17
N VAL A 91 1.93 -19.43 -29.44
CA VAL A 91 3.04 -20.09 -28.77
C VAL A 91 3.19 -21.47 -29.39
N PRO A 92 4.29 -21.76 -30.08
CA PRO A 92 4.53 -23.08 -30.67
C PRO A 92 4.43 -24.18 -29.60
N ASP A 93 3.76 -25.25 -29.94
CA ASP A 93 3.49 -26.40 -29.05
C ASP A 93 2.71 -26.08 -27.77
N GLY A 94 2.21 -24.85 -27.60
CA GLY A 94 1.51 -24.40 -26.40
C GLY A 94 2.36 -24.35 -25.12
N ALA A 95 3.67 -24.58 -25.26
CA ALA A 95 4.60 -24.64 -24.14
C ALA A 95 4.99 -23.23 -23.69
N ILE A 96 4.22 -22.66 -22.77
CA ILE A 96 4.58 -21.36 -22.16
C ILE A 96 5.59 -21.50 -21.03
N GLU A 97 5.76 -22.70 -20.48
CA GLU A 97 6.67 -23.00 -19.38
C GLU A 97 8.14 -22.71 -19.76
N GLY A 98 8.91 -22.21 -18.78
CA GLY A 98 10.32 -21.84 -18.98
C GLY A 98 10.54 -20.53 -19.75
N GLY A 99 9.50 -19.80 -20.09
CA GLY A 99 9.59 -18.44 -20.63
C GLY A 99 9.76 -17.39 -19.55
N VAL A 100 10.28 -16.23 -19.93
CA VAL A 100 10.42 -15.07 -19.02
C VAL A 100 9.69 -13.89 -19.63
N ILE A 101 8.76 -13.32 -18.88
CA ILE A 101 8.11 -12.05 -19.22
C ILE A 101 8.85 -10.93 -18.49
N ARG A 102 9.30 -9.91 -19.22
CA ARG A 102 10.03 -8.77 -18.66
C ARG A 102 9.23 -7.49 -18.79
N PHE A 103 9.40 -6.62 -17.80
CA PHE A 103 8.79 -5.28 -17.74
C PHE A 103 9.90 -4.25 -17.82
N ILE A 104 10.30 -3.88 -19.04
CA ILE A 104 11.41 -2.95 -19.28
C ILE A 104 11.00 -1.54 -18.83
N GLY A 105 11.78 -0.93 -17.94
CA GLY A 105 11.51 0.37 -17.33
C GLY A 105 10.79 0.29 -15.98
N LEU A 106 10.41 -0.91 -15.52
CA LEU A 106 9.81 -1.10 -14.20
C LEU A 106 10.80 -0.79 -13.08
N GLU A 107 12.09 -1.08 -13.30
CA GLU A 107 13.19 -0.82 -12.37
C GLU A 107 13.34 0.65 -11.97
N GLY A 108 12.84 1.57 -12.79
CA GLY A 108 12.81 3.01 -12.52
C GLY A 108 11.54 3.49 -11.81
N THR A 109 10.68 2.59 -11.38
CA THR A 109 9.39 2.90 -10.73
C THR A 109 9.36 2.41 -9.29
N ILE A 110 8.27 2.71 -8.59
CA ILE A 110 7.94 2.17 -7.26
C ILE A 110 6.70 1.27 -7.32
N THR A 111 6.33 0.84 -8.53
CA THR A 111 5.07 0.14 -8.81
C THR A 111 5.34 -1.35 -9.02
N ASP A 112 4.60 -2.19 -8.34
CA ASP A 112 4.57 -3.62 -8.59
C ASP A 112 3.65 -3.94 -9.79
N VAL A 113 3.93 -5.06 -10.47
CA VAL A 113 3.10 -5.59 -11.54
C VAL A 113 2.62 -6.99 -11.15
N PHE A 114 1.32 -7.16 -11.13
CA PHE A 114 0.71 -8.44 -10.90
C PHE A 114 0.51 -9.18 -12.22
N VAL A 115 0.93 -10.43 -12.25
CA VAL A 115 0.83 -11.28 -13.44
C VAL A 115 -0.07 -12.46 -13.10
N ARG A 116 -1.12 -12.67 -13.91
CA ARG A 116 -2.04 -13.80 -13.80
C ARG A 116 -1.98 -14.64 -15.06
N PHE A 117 -1.84 -15.93 -14.89
CA PHE A 117 -1.97 -16.91 -15.95
C PHE A 117 -3.27 -17.70 -15.75
N ALA A 118 -4.09 -17.80 -16.79
CA ALA A 118 -5.34 -18.56 -16.76
C ALA A 118 -5.35 -19.58 -17.91
N TRP A 119 -5.47 -20.87 -17.59
CA TRP A 119 -5.46 -21.97 -18.55
C TRP A 119 -6.87 -22.46 -18.87
N LEU A 120 -7.03 -23.13 -20.03
CA LEU A 120 -8.31 -23.70 -20.48
C LEU A 120 -8.89 -24.75 -19.52
N ASN A 121 -8.05 -25.43 -18.76
CA ASN A 121 -8.46 -26.42 -17.76
C ASN A 121 -8.99 -25.80 -16.47
N GLY A 122 -9.07 -24.47 -16.39
CA GLY A 122 -9.48 -23.73 -15.20
C GLY A 122 -8.37 -23.56 -14.15
N ALA A 123 -7.14 -24.03 -14.42
CA ALA A 123 -6.01 -23.74 -13.56
C ALA A 123 -5.62 -22.27 -13.70
N GLU A 124 -5.17 -21.67 -12.62
CA GLU A 124 -4.67 -20.30 -12.58
C GLU A 124 -3.39 -20.25 -11.75
N SER A 125 -2.46 -19.39 -12.14
CA SER A 125 -1.32 -19.04 -11.30
C SER A 125 -1.08 -17.54 -11.33
N THR A 126 -0.48 -17.00 -10.28
CA THR A 126 -0.12 -15.58 -10.16
C THR A 126 1.35 -15.41 -9.89
N ALA A 127 1.87 -14.29 -10.33
CA ALA A 127 3.24 -13.87 -10.06
C ALA A 127 3.26 -12.36 -9.82
N ILE A 128 4.32 -11.87 -9.16
CA ILE A 128 4.52 -10.44 -8.94
C ILE A 128 5.89 -10.05 -9.50
N ALA A 129 5.90 -9.13 -10.46
CA ALA A 129 7.13 -8.45 -10.87
C ALA A 129 7.30 -7.17 -10.05
N ARG A 130 8.50 -6.95 -9.52
CA ARG A 130 8.86 -5.80 -8.70
C ARG A 130 9.92 -4.95 -9.39
N PRO A 131 10.08 -3.68 -9.02
CA PRO A 131 11.19 -2.86 -9.50
C PRO A 131 12.57 -3.51 -9.28
N SER A 132 12.75 -4.24 -8.18
CA SER A 132 13.97 -5.00 -7.88
C SER A 132 14.12 -6.28 -8.72
N GLN A 133 13.02 -6.83 -9.25
CA GLN A 133 12.96 -8.02 -10.10
C GLN A 133 11.91 -7.78 -11.20
N PRO A 134 12.25 -7.02 -12.27
CA PRO A 134 11.31 -6.56 -13.28
C PRO A 134 10.98 -7.65 -14.31
N TYR A 135 10.85 -8.89 -13.86
CA TYR A 135 10.50 -10.03 -14.70
C TYR A 135 9.76 -11.09 -13.89
N VAL A 136 9.07 -11.95 -14.61
CA VAL A 136 8.38 -13.13 -14.08
C VAL A 136 8.76 -14.33 -14.91
N ASP A 137 9.20 -15.40 -14.24
CA ASP A 137 9.38 -16.71 -14.84
C ASP A 137 8.01 -17.38 -14.99
N ILE A 138 7.77 -17.97 -16.15
CA ILE A 138 6.51 -18.69 -16.44
C ILE A 138 6.67 -20.12 -15.95
N ASP A 139 6.59 -20.32 -14.64
CA ASP A 139 6.63 -21.64 -14.04
C ASP A 139 5.21 -22.13 -13.71
N GLY A 140 4.97 -23.42 -13.97
CA GLY A 140 3.63 -24.00 -13.96
C GLY A 140 2.90 -24.04 -12.60
N GLN A 141 3.58 -24.02 -11.47
CA GLN A 141 2.95 -23.97 -10.13
C GLN A 141 3.88 -23.30 -9.11
N ARG A 142 3.43 -22.23 -8.47
CA ARG A 142 4.12 -21.62 -7.34
C ARG A 142 3.98 -22.48 -6.09
N SER A 143 5.05 -22.56 -5.32
CA SER A 143 4.96 -23.18 -3.99
C SER A 143 4.23 -22.24 -3.03
N ALA A 144 3.50 -22.81 -2.05
CA ALA A 144 2.84 -22.04 -1.00
C ALA A 144 3.82 -21.11 -0.24
N TRP A 145 5.11 -21.46 -0.16
CA TRP A 145 6.14 -20.64 0.48
C TRP A 145 6.52 -19.41 -0.35
N GLN A 146 6.53 -19.51 -1.68
CA GLN A 146 6.74 -18.36 -2.57
C GLN A 146 5.57 -17.39 -2.45
N VAL A 147 4.33 -17.89 -2.52
CA VAL A 147 3.13 -17.09 -2.31
C VAL A 147 3.19 -16.38 -0.95
N ALA A 148 3.49 -17.12 0.13
CA ALA A 148 3.59 -16.55 1.46
C ALA A 148 4.64 -15.44 1.56
N GLY A 149 5.83 -15.66 0.99
CA GLY A 149 6.91 -14.66 0.98
C GLY A 149 6.53 -13.40 0.21
N ASP A 150 5.98 -13.56 -0.99
CA ASP A 150 5.60 -12.46 -1.87
C ASP A 150 4.51 -11.57 -1.27
N TYR A 151 3.44 -12.18 -0.74
CA TYR A 151 2.36 -11.41 -0.14
C TYR A 151 2.74 -10.80 1.21
N THR A 152 3.63 -11.45 1.98
CA THR A 152 4.20 -10.82 3.19
C THR A 152 5.01 -9.57 2.83
N ALA A 153 5.90 -9.67 1.83
CA ALA A 153 6.67 -8.52 1.35
C ALA A 153 5.75 -7.40 0.84
N LEU A 154 4.72 -7.76 0.05
CA LEU A 154 3.72 -6.81 -0.44
C LEU A 154 2.99 -6.09 0.70
N GLY A 155 2.62 -6.80 1.77
CA GLY A 155 1.99 -6.19 2.95
C GLY A 155 2.92 -5.22 3.69
N VAL A 156 4.21 -5.55 3.80
CA VAL A 156 5.22 -4.63 4.36
C VAL A 156 5.34 -3.39 3.49
N ASP A 157 5.49 -3.56 2.18
CA ASP A 157 5.62 -2.46 1.23
C ASP A 157 4.38 -1.56 1.22
N HIS A 158 3.18 -2.15 1.29
CA HIS A 158 1.90 -1.42 1.38
C HIS A 158 1.89 -0.46 2.57
N ILE A 159 2.32 -0.91 3.74
CA ILE A 159 2.38 -0.06 4.94
C ILE A 159 3.48 0.99 4.84
N LEU A 160 4.67 0.62 4.38
CA LEU A 160 5.81 1.55 4.33
C LEU A 160 5.67 2.60 3.23
N SER A 161 4.96 2.30 2.15
CA SER A 161 4.63 3.25 1.08
C SER A 161 3.34 4.04 1.34
N GLY A 162 2.44 3.52 2.20
CA GLY A 162 1.17 4.13 2.56
C GLY A 162 1.32 5.26 3.57
N TYR A 163 1.53 6.50 3.14
CA TYR A 163 1.68 7.66 4.04
C TYR A 163 0.50 7.83 5.00
N ASP A 164 -0.71 7.48 4.59
CA ASP A 164 -1.90 7.49 5.44
C ASP A 164 -1.74 6.53 6.62
N HIS A 165 -1.33 5.30 6.33
CA HIS A 165 -1.12 4.26 7.34
C HIS A 165 0.00 4.65 8.31
N LEU A 166 1.14 5.14 7.78
CA LEU A 166 2.26 5.59 8.61
C LEU A 166 1.87 6.75 9.51
N THR A 167 1.12 7.73 8.98
CA THR A 167 0.64 8.89 9.76
C THR A 167 -0.38 8.47 10.81
N PHE A 168 -1.27 7.53 10.49
CA PHE A 168 -2.24 6.95 11.43
C PHE A 168 -1.53 6.21 12.57
N VAL A 169 -0.57 5.32 12.25
CA VAL A 169 0.22 4.56 13.23
C VAL A 169 1.08 5.50 14.10
N LEU A 170 1.65 6.56 13.51
CA LEU A 170 2.38 7.58 14.26
C LEU A 170 1.47 8.29 15.28
N ALA A 171 0.26 8.68 14.89
CA ALA A 171 -0.70 9.29 15.80
C ALA A 171 -1.05 8.35 16.96
N LEU A 172 -1.32 7.07 16.68
CA LEU A 172 -1.57 6.06 17.72
C LEU A 172 -0.37 5.88 18.66
N LEU A 173 0.85 5.81 18.11
CA LEU A 173 2.08 5.69 18.91
C LEU A 173 2.25 6.86 19.89
N LEU A 174 1.87 8.09 19.49
CA LEU A 174 1.97 9.29 20.32
C LEU A 174 0.85 9.38 21.38
N ILE A 175 -0.31 8.76 21.14
CA ILE A 175 -1.45 8.77 22.06
C ILE A 175 -1.37 7.63 23.08
N VAL A 176 -1.00 6.42 22.61
CA VAL A 176 -1.10 5.18 23.41
C VAL A 176 0.11 5.00 24.28
N SER A 177 -0.09 4.93 25.58
CA SER A 177 0.97 4.69 26.56
C SER A 177 1.10 3.20 26.88
N GLY A 178 2.32 2.68 26.78
CA GLY A 178 2.69 1.30 27.14
C GLY A 178 2.69 0.34 25.95
N ALA A 179 3.81 -0.41 25.84
CA ALA A 179 4.06 -1.31 24.69
C ALA A 179 2.96 -2.38 24.48
N ARG A 180 2.45 -2.99 25.56
CA ARG A 180 1.38 -4.00 25.45
C ARG A 180 0.08 -3.41 24.89
N ARG A 181 -0.31 -2.22 25.36
CA ARG A 181 -1.51 -1.52 24.85
C ARG A 181 -1.35 -1.12 23.39
N LEU A 182 -0.17 -0.63 23.03
CA LEU A 182 0.16 -0.26 21.66
C LEU A 182 0.09 -1.49 20.73
N LEU A 183 0.69 -2.62 21.13
CA LEU A 183 0.64 -3.86 20.36
C LEU A 183 -0.82 -4.31 20.14
N VAL A 184 -1.63 -4.40 21.21
CA VAL A 184 -3.06 -4.77 21.09
C VAL A 184 -3.80 -3.81 20.17
N THR A 185 -3.47 -2.52 20.20
CA THR A 185 -4.11 -1.50 19.36
C THR A 185 -3.78 -1.72 17.87
N VAL A 186 -2.51 -1.95 17.56
CA VAL A 186 -2.02 -2.20 16.19
C VAL A 186 -2.61 -3.50 15.64
N THR A 187 -2.53 -4.58 16.40
CA THR A 187 -3.14 -5.87 16.01
C THR A 187 -4.66 -5.77 15.82
N SER A 188 -5.36 -4.97 16.63
CA SER A 188 -6.80 -4.72 16.44
C SER A 188 -7.09 -4.01 15.13
N PHE A 189 -6.25 -3.04 14.73
CA PHE A 189 -6.34 -2.39 13.43
C PHE A 189 -6.13 -3.40 12.30
N THR A 190 -5.04 -4.19 12.34
CA THR A 190 -4.72 -5.20 11.32
C THR A 190 -5.83 -6.24 11.19
N LEU A 191 -6.40 -6.70 12.31
CA LEU A 191 -7.51 -7.65 12.28
C LEU A 191 -8.75 -7.07 11.59
N ALA A 192 -9.12 -5.84 11.92
CA ALA A 192 -10.26 -5.15 11.30
C ALA A 192 -10.01 -4.90 9.81
N HIS A 193 -8.81 -4.44 9.45
CA HIS A 193 -8.36 -4.26 8.08
C HIS A 193 -8.48 -5.58 7.30
N SER A 194 -8.02 -6.69 7.87
CA SER A 194 -8.11 -8.03 7.25
C SER A 194 -9.54 -8.44 6.93
N ILE A 195 -10.49 -8.16 7.84
CA ILE A 195 -11.90 -8.51 7.67
C ILE A 195 -12.49 -7.79 6.45
N THR A 196 -12.31 -6.47 6.36
CA THR A 196 -12.88 -5.67 5.27
C THR A 196 -12.15 -5.87 3.96
N LEU A 197 -10.83 -6.03 3.97
CA LEU A 197 -10.05 -6.40 2.81
C LEU A 197 -10.53 -7.75 2.24
N ALA A 198 -10.69 -8.77 3.08
CA ALA A 198 -11.18 -10.07 2.66
C ALA A 198 -12.62 -9.99 2.12
N ALA A 199 -13.52 -9.28 2.80
CA ALA A 199 -14.90 -9.10 2.35
C ALA A 199 -14.98 -8.43 0.97
N ALA A 200 -14.15 -7.44 0.73
CA ALA A 200 -14.12 -6.72 -0.55
C ALA A 200 -13.45 -7.55 -1.65
N THR A 201 -12.32 -8.22 -1.36
CA THR A 201 -11.62 -9.09 -2.33
C THR A 201 -12.47 -10.29 -2.75
N LEU A 202 -13.26 -10.85 -1.83
CA LEU A 202 -14.19 -11.94 -2.13
C LEU A 202 -15.51 -11.46 -2.79
N GLY A 203 -15.64 -10.17 -3.09
CA GLY A 203 -16.82 -9.61 -3.74
C GLY A 203 -18.07 -9.56 -2.86
N VAL A 204 -17.95 -9.78 -1.54
CA VAL A 204 -19.08 -9.71 -0.59
C VAL A 204 -19.53 -8.26 -0.37
N MET A 205 -18.57 -7.32 -0.43
CA MET A 205 -18.83 -5.89 -0.28
C MET A 205 -18.06 -5.10 -1.34
N TRP A 206 -18.72 -4.09 -1.88
CA TRP A 206 -18.09 -3.14 -2.79
C TRP A 206 -18.32 -1.71 -2.28
N VAL A 207 -17.27 -0.92 -2.20
CA VAL A 207 -17.33 0.48 -1.80
C VAL A 207 -16.50 1.31 -2.79
N PRO A 208 -17.02 2.46 -3.27
CA PRO A 208 -16.26 3.36 -4.15
C PRO A 208 -14.98 3.87 -3.49
N GLY A 209 -13.85 3.88 -4.23
CA GLY A 209 -12.55 4.32 -3.72
C GLY A 209 -12.53 5.75 -3.15
N PRO A 210 -12.98 6.78 -3.92
CA PRO A 210 -12.85 8.17 -3.48
C PRO A 210 -13.49 8.48 -2.11
N PRO A 211 -14.72 8.05 -1.78
CA PRO A 211 -15.28 8.21 -0.43
C PRO A 211 -14.47 7.51 0.67
N ILE A 212 -13.90 6.34 0.38
CA ILE A 212 -13.07 5.61 1.36
C ILE A 212 -11.79 6.38 1.65
N GLU A 213 -11.10 6.86 0.64
CA GLU A 213 -9.88 7.65 0.82
C GLU A 213 -10.14 8.92 1.64
N ALA A 214 -11.27 9.61 1.41
CA ALA A 214 -11.67 10.76 2.22
C ALA A 214 -11.92 10.37 3.68
N THR A 215 -12.59 9.24 3.95
CA THR A 215 -12.81 8.77 5.32
C THR A 215 -11.53 8.31 6.01
N ILE A 216 -10.57 7.74 5.27
CA ILE A 216 -9.23 7.44 5.77
C ILE A 216 -8.54 8.72 6.26
N SER A 217 -8.51 9.79 5.44
CA SER A 217 -7.95 11.08 5.85
C SER A 217 -8.66 11.67 7.08
N LEU A 218 -9.98 11.55 7.15
CA LEU A 218 -10.77 12.00 8.28
C LEU A 218 -10.42 11.23 9.57
N SER A 219 -10.11 9.94 9.47
CA SER A 219 -9.68 9.13 10.61
C SER A 219 -8.37 9.63 11.22
N ILE A 220 -7.43 10.05 10.37
CA ILE A 220 -6.15 10.62 10.79
C ILE A 220 -6.37 12.00 11.44
N LEU A 221 -7.24 12.83 10.86
CA LEU A 221 -7.61 14.13 11.42
C LEU A 221 -8.26 13.98 12.80
N PHE A 222 -9.12 12.97 12.98
CA PHE A 222 -9.69 12.62 14.28
C PHE A 222 -8.57 12.29 15.29
N LEU A 223 -7.61 11.43 14.94
CA LEU A 223 -6.51 11.10 15.85
C LEU A 223 -5.63 12.30 16.18
N ALA A 224 -5.41 13.22 15.23
CA ALA A 224 -4.70 14.46 15.50
C ALA A 224 -5.43 15.32 16.55
N SER A 225 -6.77 15.40 16.48
CA SER A 225 -7.59 16.09 17.49
C SER A 225 -7.50 15.43 18.86
N GLU A 226 -7.50 14.11 18.91
CA GLU A 226 -7.34 13.32 20.15
C GLU A 226 -5.94 13.52 20.77
N LEU A 227 -4.90 13.59 19.92
CA LEU A 227 -3.53 13.88 20.37
C LEU A 227 -3.41 15.28 20.99
N ILE A 228 -4.12 16.29 20.45
CA ILE A 228 -4.19 17.64 21.06
C ILE A 228 -4.84 17.57 22.43
N LYS A 229 -5.92 16.81 22.61
CA LYS A 229 -6.57 16.62 23.91
C LYS A 229 -5.62 15.99 24.93
N VAL A 230 -4.93 14.90 24.53
CA VAL A 230 -3.93 14.23 25.39
C VAL A 230 -2.84 15.20 25.80
N ASN A 231 -2.28 15.98 24.87
CA ASN A 231 -1.22 16.95 25.16
C ASN A 231 -1.69 18.09 26.08
N ARG A 232 -2.99 18.35 26.13
CA ARG A 232 -3.61 19.35 27.03
C ARG A 232 -4.10 18.75 28.35
N GLY A 233 -3.89 17.45 28.59
CA GLY A 233 -4.36 16.76 29.78
C GLY A 233 -5.89 16.61 29.83
N GLN A 234 -6.58 16.68 28.68
CA GLN A 234 -8.02 16.50 28.56
C GLN A 234 -8.35 15.02 28.30
N ASP A 235 -9.60 14.66 28.57
CA ASP A 235 -10.10 13.31 28.28
C ASP A 235 -10.06 13.02 26.76
N SER A 236 -9.47 11.89 26.42
CA SER A 236 -9.34 11.40 25.04
C SER A 236 -9.95 10.01 24.95
N LEU A 237 -10.86 9.84 23.98
CA LEU A 237 -11.47 8.55 23.67
C LEU A 237 -10.42 7.53 23.26
N THR A 238 -9.48 7.94 22.40
CA THR A 238 -8.41 7.09 21.91
C THR A 238 -7.43 6.69 23.01
N ALA A 239 -7.09 7.58 23.93
CA ALA A 239 -6.26 7.23 25.08
C ALA A 239 -6.94 6.23 26.03
N ARG A 240 -8.27 6.32 26.15
CA ARG A 240 -9.06 5.43 27.03
C ARG A 240 -9.32 4.06 26.40
N TYR A 241 -9.72 4.03 25.13
CA TYR A 241 -10.10 2.81 24.40
C TYR A 241 -9.41 2.70 23.04
N PRO A 242 -8.05 2.63 23.00
CA PRO A 242 -7.30 2.74 21.75
C PRO A 242 -7.60 1.61 20.77
N TRP A 243 -7.79 0.38 21.26
CA TRP A 243 -8.09 -0.79 20.44
C TRP A 243 -9.46 -0.70 19.74
N ILE A 244 -10.48 -0.07 20.38
CA ILE A 244 -11.79 0.13 19.75
C ILE A 244 -11.67 1.13 18.60
N VAL A 245 -10.98 2.25 18.83
CA VAL A 245 -10.75 3.28 17.82
C VAL A 245 -9.97 2.71 16.64
N ALA A 246 -8.88 1.97 16.92
CA ALA A 246 -8.06 1.34 15.91
C ALA A 246 -8.84 0.28 15.11
N PHE A 247 -9.66 -0.54 15.77
CA PHE A 247 -10.53 -1.51 15.10
C PHE A 247 -11.51 -0.83 14.15
N THR A 248 -12.22 0.20 14.63
CA THR A 248 -13.23 0.91 13.83
C THR A 248 -12.59 1.53 12.58
N PHE A 249 -11.45 2.17 12.72
CA PHE A 249 -10.75 2.76 11.57
C PHE A 249 -10.06 1.71 10.70
N GLY A 250 -9.59 0.60 11.26
CA GLY A 250 -9.07 -0.53 10.51
C GLY A 250 -10.10 -1.10 9.51
N LEU A 251 -11.38 -1.17 9.91
CA LEU A 251 -12.47 -1.56 8.99
C LEU A 251 -12.57 -0.62 7.78
N LEU A 252 -12.37 0.68 7.96
CA LEU A 252 -12.41 1.65 6.86
C LEU A 252 -11.17 1.51 5.96
N HIS A 253 -9.98 1.39 6.55
CA HIS A 253 -8.74 1.31 5.81
C HIS A 253 -8.64 0.04 4.94
N GLY A 254 -9.23 -1.10 5.37
CA GLY A 254 -9.21 -2.33 4.59
C GLY A 254 -9.97 -2.26 3.26
N PHE A 255 -10.94 -1.36 3.14
CA PHE A 255 -11.60 -1.11 1.85
C PHE A 255 -10.72 -0.32 0.88
N GLY A 256 -9.77 0.50 1.36
CA GLY A 256 -8.93 1.34 0.52
C GLY A 256 -8.06 0.55 -0.46
N PHE A 257 -7.57 -0.62 -0.06
CA PHE A 257 -6.71 -1.46 -0.91
C PHE A 257 -7.47 -2.55 -1.69
N ALA A 258 -8.75 -2.74 -1.42
CA ALA A 258 -9.54 -3.80 -2.04
C ALA A 258 -9.69 -3.64 -3.56
N GLY A 259 -9.77 -2.41 -4.06
CA GLY A 259 -9.80 -2.12 -5.48
C GLY A 259 -8.56 -2.61 -6.20
N ALA A 260 -7.38 -2.27 -5.69
CA ALA A 260 -6.11 -2.72 -6.23
C ALA A 260 -5.99 -4.26 -6.24
N LEU A 261 -6.43 -4.92 -5.18
CA LEU A 261 -6.35 -6.37 -5.06
C LEU A 261 -7.35 -7.09 -5.99
N ASN A 262 -8.53 -6.51 -6.24
CA ASN A 262 -9.51 -7.05 -7.19
C ASN A 262 -9.05 -6.91 -8.66
N ASP A 263 -8.37 -5.82 -8.98
CA ASP A 263 -7.78 -5.62 -10.32
C ASP A 263 -6.66 -6.63 -10.63
N ILE A 264 -6.06 -7.19 -9.58
CA ILE A 264 -5.01 -8.21 -9.64
C ILE A 264 -5.56 -9.58 -10.04
N GLY A 265 -6.80 -9.91 -9.66
CA GLY A 265 -7.40 -11.21 -9.93
C GLY A 265 -6.63 -12.35 -9.27
N LEU A 266 -6.73 -12.48 -7.96
CA LEU A 266 -6.12 -13.57 -7.20
C LEU A 266 -6.70 -14.94 -7.63
N PRO A 267 -5.86 -15.96 -7.86
CA PRO A 267 -6.34 -17.33 -8.08
C PRO A 267 -7.17 -17.79 -6.88
N GLN A 268 -8.32 -18.38 -7.14
CA GLN A 268 -9.25 -18.77 -6.08
C GLN A 268 -8.62 -19.69 -5.03
N ASN A 269 -7.67 -20.54 -5.43
CA ASN A 269 -7.00 -21.49 -4.56
C ASN A 269 -5.95 -20.85 -3.64
N GLU A 270 -5.47 -19.64 -3.94
CA GLU A 270 -4.41 -18.94 -3.19
C GLU A 270 -4.91 -17.75 -2.38
N ILE A 271 -6.15 -17.30 -2.60
CA ILE A 271 -6.72 -16.10 -1.97
C ILE A 271 -6.56 -16.12 -0.45
N ALA A 272 -6.91 -17.23 0.19
CA ALA A 272 -6.87 -17.32 1.66
C ALA A 272 -5.43 -17.16 2.21
N LEU A 273 -4.46 -17.85 1.58
CA LEU A 273 -3.05 -17.75 1.97
C LEU A 273 -2.49 -16.35 1.67
N ALA A 274 -2.79 -15.82 0.49
CA ALA A 274 -2.34 -14.50 0.06
C ALA A 274 -2.85 -13.40 1.01
N LEU A 275 -4.15 -13.38 1.32
CA LEU A 275 -4.73 -12.41 2.25
C LEU A 275 -4.16 -12.54 3.67
N LEU A 276 -3.98 -13.77 4.15
CA LEU A 276 -3.38 -14.00 5.46
C LEU A 276 -1.95 -13.45 5.51
N MET A 277 -1.12 -13.81 4.54
CA MET A 277 0.29 -13.42 4.50
C MET A 277 0.47 -11.92 4.23
N PHE A 278 -0.38 -11.32 3.41
CA PHE A 278 -0.43 -9.87 3.24
C PHE A 278 -0.66 -9.16 4.58
N ASN A 279 -1.65 -9.59 5.36
CA ASN A 279 -1.94 -8.98 6.66
C ASN A 279 -0.84 -9.24 7.71
N VAL A 280 -0.16 -10.39 7.64
CA VAL A 280 1.07 -10.61 8.42
C VAL A 280 2.13 -9.57 8.02
N GLY A 281 2.30 -9.32 6.74
CA GLY A 281 3.20 -8.27 6.24
C GLY A 281 2.82 -6.87 6.73
N VAL A 282 1.53 -6.52 6.69
CA VAL A 282 0.99 -5.27 7.25
C VAL A 282 1.38 -5.10 8.72
N GLU A 283 1.14 -6.12 9.54
CA GLU A 283 1.51 -6.11 10.97
C GLU A 283 3.02 -5.92 11.15
N LEU A 284 3.84 -6.66 10.41
CA LEU A 284 5.30 -6.57 10.47
C LEU A 284 5.79 -5.17 10.06
N GLY A 285 5.24 -4.59 8.99
CA GLY A 285 5.56 -3.24 8.54
C GLY A 285 5.23 -2.17 9.59
N GLN A 286 4.07 -2.27 10.23
CA GLN A 286 3.67 -1.37 11.33
C GLN A 286 4.61 -1.50 12.53
N LEU A 287 4.95 -2.71 12.94
CA LEU A 287 5.87 -2.95 14.07
C LEU A 287 7.28 -2.44 13.76
N LEU A 288 7.76 -2.62 12.53
CA LEU A 288 9.04 -2.07 12.07
C LEU A 288 9.04 -0.55 12.15
N PHE A 289 8.02 0.12 11.61
CA PHE A 289 7.88 1.57 11.67
C PHE A 289 7.85 2.06 13.12
N ILE A 290 7.05 1.44 13.99
CA ILE A 290 6.99 1.77 15.42
C ILE A 290 8.38 1.64 16.07
N ALA A 291 9.11 0.55 15.79
CA ALA A 291 10.43 0.32 16.33
C ALA A 291 11.41 1.43 15.92
N VAL A 292 11.40 1.82 14.64
CA VAL A 292 12.22 2.92 14.12
C VAL A 292 11.90 4.25 14.84
N ILE A 293 10.61 4.60 14.94
CA ILE A 293 10.20 5.84 15.63
C ILE A 293 10.57 5.81 17.11
N LEU A 294 10.41 4.69 17.80
CA LEU A 294 10.80 4.56 19.21
C LEU A 294 12.31 4.74 19.39
N VAL A 295 13.14 4.17 18.51
CA VAL A 295 14.60 4.38 18.54
C VAL A 295 14.94 5.85 18.33
N LEU A 296 14.30 6.53 17.38
CA LEU A 296 14.49 7.96 17.14
C LEU A 296 14.09 8.80 18.36
N LEU A 297 12.94 8.49 18.97
CA LEU A 297 12.48 9.19 20.19
C LEU A 297 13.44 8.97 21.38
N MET A 298 13.97 7.75 21.54
CA MET A 298 14.98 7.46 22.56
C MET A 298 16.29 8.22 22.33
N ALA A 299 16.75 8.30 21.08
CA ALA A 299 17.93 9.07 20.70
C ALA A 299 17.74 10.57 20.98
N LEU A 300 16.59 11.12 20.60
CA LEU A 300 16.23 12.52 20.86
C LEU A 300 16.20 12.83 22.37
N ARG A 301 15.66 11.95 23.20
CA ARG A 301 15.65 12.09 24.66
C ARG A 301 17.05 12.08 25.28
N ARG A 302 18.01 11.37 24.68
CA ARG A 302 19.41 11.38 25.12
C ARG A 302 20.12 12.73 24.83
N VAL A 303 19.72 13.39 23.73
CA VAL A 303 20.29 14.72 23.38
C VAL A 303 19.71 15.81 24.26
N ARG A 304 18.42 15.73 24.59
CA ARG A 304 17.76 16.69 25.45
C ARG A 304 16.64 16.03 26.27
N SER A 305 16.73 16.09 27.59
CA SER A 305 15.77 15.45 28.51
C SER A 305 14.44 16.24 28.62
N GLU A 306 14.50 17.58 28.50
CA GLU A 306 13.32 18.44 28.64
C GLU A 306 13.11 19.30 27.40
N TRP A 307 11.92 19.17 26.78
CA TRP A 307 11.49 19.96 25.65
C TRP A 307 10.45 20.99 26.11
N PRO A 308 10.42 22.19 25.51
CA PRO A 308 9.35 23.16 25.77
C PRO A 308 7.98 22.57 25.48
N ALA A 309 6.94 22.92 26.24
CA ALA A 309 5.61 22.37 26.13
C ALA A 309 5.00 22.50 24.72
N TRP A 310 5.35 23.56 23.99
CA TRP A 310 4.86 23.76 22.62
C TRP A 310 5.38 22.70 21.63
N VAL A 311 6.57 22.12 21.87
CA VAL A 311 7.16 21.09 20.99
C VAL A 311 6.28 19.84 20.94
N HIS A 312 5.62 19.49 22.03
CA HIS A 312 4.68 18.36 22.09
C HIS A 312 3.43 18.58 21.23
N GLN A 313 3.12 19.83 20.88
CA GLN A 313 1.97 20.14 20.01
C GLN A 313 2.33 20.04 18.52
N VAL A 314 3.61 20.16 18.15
CA VAL A 314 4.06 20.17 16.73
C VAL A 314 3.61 18.93 15.98
N PRO A 315 3.79 17.69 16.49
CA PRO A 315 3.33 16.49 15.78
C PRO A 315 1.80 16.50 15.56
N ALA A 316 1.03 16.93 16.57
CA ALA A 316 -0.43 16.95 16.46
C ALA A 316 -0.94 17.91 15.37
N TYR A 317 -0.39 19.12 15.31
CA TYR A 317 -0.72 20.08 14.26
C TYR A 317 -0.16 19.68 12.90
N GLY A 318 1.02 19.06 12.84
CA GLY A 318 1.60 18.53 11.60
C GLY A 318 0.73 17.43 10.98
N ILE A 319 0.42 16.41 11.78
CA ILE A 319 -0.48 15.31 11.38
C ILE A 319 -1.85 15.86 10.98
N GLY A 320 -2.43 16.76 11.79
CA GLY A 320 -3.74 17.35 11.51
C GLY A 320 -3.76 18.20 10.23
N GLY A 321 -2.71 18.98 9.98
CA GLY A 321 -2.60 19.79 8.76
C GLY A 321 -2.49 18.95 7.49
N ILE A 322 -1.67 17.90 7.52
CA ILE A 322 -1.53 16.96 6.41
C ILE A 322 -2.84 16.22 6.16
N ALA A 323 -3.47 15.70 7.20
CA ALA A 323 -4.72 14.96 7.08
C ALA A 323 -5.88 15.85 6.57
N ALA A 324 -5.96 17.10 7.03
CA ALA A 324 -6.93 18.06 6.53
C ALA A 324 -6.72 18.39 5.04
N PHE A 325 -5.46 18.57 4.62
CA PHE A 325 -5.11 18.78 3.21
C PHE A 325 -5.55 17.58 2.36
N TRP A 326 -5.22 16.35 2.76
CA TRP A 326 -5.65 15.15 2.05
C TRP A 326 -7.17 15.04 1.97
N PHE A 327 -7.86 15.27 3.10
CA PHE A 327 -9.34 15.23 3.14
C PHE A 327 -9.96 16.20 2.14
N ILE A 328 -9.54 17.47 2.17
CA ILE A 328 -10.07 18.51 1.28
C ILE A 328 -9.79 18.13 -0.18
N ASN A 329 -8.58 17.67 -0.49
CA ASN A 329 -8.17 17.32 -1.85
C ASN A 329 -8.99 16.13 -2.40
N ARG A 330 -9.22 15.11 -1.56
CA ARG A 330 -10.01 13.93 -1.92
C ARG A 330 -11.50 14.25 -2.12
N VAL A 331 -12.06 15.09 -1.25
CA VAL A 331 -13.46 15.54 -1.39
C VAL A 331 -13.65 16.46 -2.60
N ALA A 332 -12.67 17.31 -2.91
CA ALA A 332 -12.72 18.17 -4.09
C ALA A 332 -12.55 17.40 -5.41
N GLY A 333 -12.11 16.15 -5.37
CA GLY A 333 -11.96 15.27 -6.52
C GLY A 333 -13.19 14.39 -6.83
N PHE A 334 -14.31 14.55 -6.12
CA PHE A 334 -15.57 13.81 -6.34
C PHE A 334 -16.33 14.35 -7.58
#